data_302fbdccd0546fd2e0056d025773d0cf
#
_entry.id   302fbdccd0546fd2e0056d025773d0cf
#
_cell.length_a   1.000
_cell.length_b   1.000
_cell.length_c   1.000
_cell.angle_alpha   90.00
_cell.angle_beta   90.00
_cell.angle_gamma   90.00
#
_symmetry.space_group_name_H-M   'P 1'
#
loop_
_entity.id
_entity.type
_entity.pdbx_description
1 polymer ?
#
loop_
_entity_poly.entity_id
_entity_poly.type
_entity_poly.pdbx_seq_one_letter_code
_entity_poly.pdbx_strand_id
1 'polypeptide(L)'
;MFSLEGGHAAATRLIRAGATGIVCASDPLALGAIRAARRAGLSVPADISVVGYDDSAFMSCTDPPLTTVRQPIEAIGRAAVAMLAGQIEGAAVSAEELFFEPEIVARGSTAAAPVKPRVLA
;
A
#
# COMPACT_ATOMS: atom_id res chain seq x y z
N MET A 1 -12.76 -7.20 0.83
CA MET A 1 -12.25 -7.26 2.21
C MET A 1 -10.76 -6.97 2.17
N PHE A 2 -10.29 -6.00 2.93
CA PHE A 2 -8.87 -5.62 3.03
C PHE A 2 -8.14 -6.65 3.88
N SER A 3 -7.78 -7.79 3.28
CA SER A 3 -7.12 -8.89 3.97
C SER A 3 -5.99 -9.46 3.12
N LEU A 4 -5.09 -10.20 3.74
CA LEU A 4 -4.00 -10.90 3.07
C LEU A 4 -4.55 -11.88 2.01
N GLU A 5 -5.63 -12.60 2.31
CA GLU A 5 -6.28 -13.53 1.40
C GLU A 5 -6.91 -12.81 0.22
N GLY A 6 -7.56 -11.66 0.46
CA GLY A 6 -8.10 -10.80 -0.60
C GLY A 6 -7.01 -10.30 -1.55
N GLY A 7 -5.89 -9.85 -0.98
CA GLY A 7 -4.72 -9.45 -1.74
C GLY A 7 -4.13 -10.57 -2.57
N HIS A 8 -3.98 -11.76 -1.98
CA HIS A 8 -3.50 -12.96 -2.68
C HIS A 8 -4.41 -13.33 -3.87
N ALA A 9 -5.72 -13.36 -3.67
CA ALA A 9 -6.67 -13.73 -4.72
C ALA A 9 -6.68 -12.70 -5.87
N ALA A 10 -6.68 -11.40 -5.54
CA ALA A 10 -6.64 -10.32 -6.54
C ALA A 10 -5.32 -10.34 -7.33
N ALA A 11 -4.19 -10.41 -6.63
CA ALA A 11 -2.88 -10.44 -7.26
C ALA A 11 -2.67 -11.65 -8.16
N THR A 12 -3.19 -12.83 -7.79
CA THR A 12 -3.14 -14.03 -8.64
C THR A 12 -3.77 -13.77 -10.01
N ARG A 13 -4.88 -13.04 -10.05
CA ARG A 13 -5.53 -12.68 -11.33
C ARG A 13 -4.71 -11.68 -12.13
N LEU A 14 -4.14 -10.66 -11.46
CA LEU A 14 -3.31 -9.65 -12.12
C LEU A 14 -2.02 -10.25 -12.69
N ILE A 15 -1.37 -11.15 -11.94
CA ILE A 15 -0.17 -11.87 -12.36
C ILE A 15 -0.47 -12.72 -13.61
N ARG A 16 -1.58 -13.44 -13.64
CA ARG A 16 -2.02 -14.21 -14.82
C ARG A 16 -2.31 -13.31 -16.03
N ALA A 17 -2.73 -12.07 -15.80
CA ALA A 17 -2.93 -11.06 -16.84
C ALA A 17 -1.62 -10.39 -17.29
N GLY A 18 -0.47 -10.76 -16.73
CA GLY A 18 0.84 -10.24 -17.12
C GLY A 18 1.28 -8.95 -16.43
N ALA A 19 0.67 -8.60 -15.31
CA ALA A 19 1.10 -7.43 -14.53
C ALA A 19 2.53 -7.61 -14.00
N THR A 20 3.36 -6.57 -14.15
CA THR A 20 4.73 -6.48 -13.62
C THR A 20 4.85 -5.52 -12.44
N GLY A 21 3.75 -4.86 -12.07
CA GLY A 21 3.63 -3.99 -10.90
C GLY A 21 2.22 -4.00 -10.37
N ILE A 22 2.08 -4.03 -9.04
CA ILE A 22 0.79 -4.02 -8.35
C ILE A 22 0.83 -2.94 -7.26
N VAL A 23 -0.11 -2.01 -7.30
CA VAL A 23 -0.37 -1.06 -6.22
C VAL A 23 -1.56 -1.56 -5.43
N CYS A 24 -1.40 -1.66 -4.13
CA CYS A 24 -2.40 -2.19 -3.21
C CYS A 24 -2.98 -1.07 -2.34
N ALA A 25 -4.27 -1.14 -2.06
CA ALA A 25 -4.97 -0.15 -1.24
C ALA A 25 -4.69 -0.30 0.27
N SER A 26 -3.88 -1.27 0.69
CA SER A 26 -3.39 -1.41 2.07
C SER A 26 -2.18 -2.34 2.13
N ASP A 27 -1.40 -2.25 3.20
CA ASP A 27 -0.25 -3.12 3.44
C ASP A 27 -0.65 -4.61 3.56
N PRO A 28 -1.73 -5.00 4.25
CA PRO A 28 -2.18 -6.40 4.25
C PRO A 28 -2.48 -6.97 2.86
N LEU A 29 -3.07 -6.15 1.96
CA LEU A 29 -3.28 -6.56 0.56
C LEU A 29 -1.94 -6.75 -0.17
N ALA A 30 -0.97 -5.87 0.07
CA ALA A 30 0.37 -5.96 -0.53
C ALA A 30 1.12 -7.22 -0.08
N LEU A 31 1.04 -7.59 1.19
CA LEU A 31 1.60 -8.84 1.70
C LEU A 31 0.96 -10.06 1.03
N GLY A 32 -0.36 -10.00 0.79
CA GLY A 32 -1.08 -11.00 0.01
C GLY A 32 -0.59 -11.09 -1.44
N ALA A 33 -0.31 -9.95 -2.06
CA ALA A 33 0.22 -9.89 -3.42
C ALA A 33 1.65 -10.47 -3.50
N ILE A 34 2.53 -10.16 -2.55
CA ILE A 34 3.86 -10.76 -2.45
C ILE A 34 3.78 -12.28 -2.31
N ARG A 35 2.86 -12.77 -1.46
CA ARG A 35 2.60 -14.21 -1.31
C ARG A 35 2.12 -14.85 -2.61
N ALA A 36 1.25 -14.18 -3.38
CA ALA A 36 0.78 -14.68 -4.68
C ALA A 36 1.93 -14.76 -5.70
N ALA A 37 2.78 -13.72 -5.78
CA ALA A 37 3.95 -13.70 -6.64
C ALA A 37 4.89 -14.88 -6.34
N ARG A 38 5.24 -15.07 -5.07
CA ARG A 38 6.09 -16.20 -4.64
C ARG A 38 5.51 -17.56 -5.00
N ARG A 39 4.20 -17.75 -4.82
CA ARG A 39 3.51 -19.00 -5.22
C ARG A 39 3.49 -19.22 -6.72
N ALA A 40 3.52 -18.17 -7.51
CA ALA A 40 3.66 -18.23 -8.96
C ALA A 40 5.12 -18.38 -9.42
N GLY A 41 6.09 -18.53 -8.50
CA GLY A 41 7.52 -18.63 -8.81
C GLY A 41 8.15 -17.32 -9.26
N LEU A 42 7.50 -16.18 -8.96
CA LEU A 42 8.01 -14.83 -9.28
C LEU A 42 8.78 -14.25 -8.11
N SER A 43 9.85 -13.53 -8.42
CA SER A 43 10.66 -12.78 -7.45
C SER A 43 10.16 -11.35 -7.32
N VAL A 44 10.00 -10.88 -6.08
CA VAL A 44 9.72 -9.48 -5.76
C VAL A 44 11.02 -8.86 -5.24
N PRO A 45 11.55 -7.79 -5.85
CA PRO A 45 10.94 -6.97 -6.90
C PRO A 45 11.33 -7.35 -8.34
N ALA A 46 12.21 -8.35 -8.57
CA ALA A 46 12.86 -8.58 -9.87
C ALA A 46 11.88 -8.87 -11.02
N ASP A 47 10.85 -9.69 -10.78
CA ASP A 47 9.85 -10.04 -11.78
C ASP A 47 8.59 -9.18 -11.66
N ILE A 48 8.26 -8.72 -10.45
CA ILE A 48 7.06 -7.93 -10.16
C ILE A 48 7.29 -7.00 -8.97
N SER A 49 6.96 -5.74 -9.13
CA SER A 49 6.99 -4.74 -8.05
C SER A 49 5.65 -4.72 -7.30
N VAL A 50 5.71 -4.51 -5.97
CA VAL A 50 4.52 -4.38 -5.13
C VAL A 50 4.64 -3.15 -4.24
N VAL A 51 3.57 -2.34 -4.21
CA VAL A 51 3.44 -1.16 -3.36
C VAL A 51 2.24 -1.34 -2.45
N GLY A 52 2.43 -1.05 -1.16
CA GLY A 52 1.38 -1.02 -0.14
C GLY A 52 0.84 0.39 0.13
N TYR A 53 0.02 0.51 1.16
CA TYR A 53 -0.54 1.75 1.65
C TYR A 53 -0.75 1.65 3.16
N ASP A 54 -0.45 2.70 3.90
CA ASP A 54 -0.54 2.97 5.34
C ASP A 54 0.82 3.00 6.07
N ASP A 55 1.85 2.33 5.60
CA ASP A 55 3.15 2.16 6.29
C ASP A 55 2.99 1.62 7.73
N SER A 56 2.27 0.52 7.84
CA SER A 56 2.05 -0.19 9.10
C SER A 56 3.38 -0.61 9.75
N ALA A 57 3.41 -0.66 11.07
CA ALA A 57 4.62 -0.71 11.91
C ALA A 57 5.69 -1.77 11.51
N PHE A 58 5.30 -2.87 10.88
CA PHE A 58 6.22 -3.97 10.54
C PHE A 58 6.63 -4.01 9.06
N MET A 59 6.25 -3.02 8.25
CA MET A 59 6.51 -3.07 6.80
C MET A 59 7.98 -2.93 6.42
N SER A 60 8.81 -2.38 7.30
CA SER A 60 10.26 -2.37 7.16
C SER A 60 10.92 -3.73 7.46
N CYS A 61 10.22 -4.61 8.18
CA CYS A 61 10.72 -5.92 8.62
C CYS A 61 10.24 -7.08 7.74
N THR A 62 9.44 -6.80 6.70
CA THR A 62 9.00 -7.82 5.75
C THR A 62 10.13 -8.21 4.80
N ASP A 63 9.98 -9.33 4.12
CA ASP A 63 10.94 -9.79 3.11
C ASP A 63 10.23 -9.95 1.75
N PRO A 64 10.55 -9.09 0.74
CA PRO A 64 11.37 -7.89 0.88
C PRO A 64 10.69 -6.81 1.75
N PRO A 65 11.45 -5.84 2.30
CA PRO A 65 10.86 -4.69 2.98
C PRO A 65 9.88 -3.95 2.06
N LEU A 66 8.66 -3.70 2.52
CA LEU A 66 7.58 -3.20 1.68
C LEU A 66 7.73 -1.70 1.38
N THR A 67 7.79 -1.35 0.11
CA THR A 67 7.53 0.00 -0.38
C THR A 67 6.06 0.32 -0.19
N THR A 68 5.75 1.45 0.44
CA THR A 68 4.38 1.80 0.81
C THR A 68 4.17 3.31 0.82
N VAL A 69 2.92 3.74 0.91
CA VAL A 69 2.55 5.15 1.06
C VAL A 69 2.25 5.40 2.53
N ARG A 70 2.97 6.35 3.13
CA ARG A 70 2.76 6.79 4.51
C ARG A 70 1.84 7.99 4.55
N GLN A 71 0.78 7.90 5.32
CA GLN A 71 -0.10 9.03 5.62
C GLN A 71 0.40 9.77 6.87
N PRO A 72 0.24 11.11 6.94
CA PRO A 72 0.58 11.89 8.14
C PRO A 72 -0.51 11.73 9.22
N ILE A 73 -0.68 10.52 9.75
CA ILE A 73 -1.79 10.12 10.64
C ILE A 73 -1.87 10.99 11.89
N GLU A 74 -0.71 11.38 12.47
CA GLU A 74 -0.70 12.24 13.64
C GLU A 74 -1.26 13.65 13.35
N ALA A 75 -0.93 14.21 12.19
CA ALA A 75 -1.44 15.52 11.77
C ALA A 75 -2.95 15.44 11.50
N ILE A 76 -3.39 14.40 10.81
CA ILE A 76 -4.81 14.13 10.53
C ILE A 76 -5.57 13.97 11.85
N GLY A 77 -5.05 13.16 12.78
CA GLY A 77 -5.69 12.92 14.08
C GLY A 77 -5.80 14.20 14.93
N ARG A 78 -4.72 14.99 15.01
CA ARG A 78 -4.75 16.28 15.72
C ARG A 78 -5.77 17.25 15.11
N ALA A 79 -5.82 17.35 13.79
CA ALA A 79 -6.79 18.21 13.11
C ALA A 79 -8.23 17.77 13.36
N ALA A 80 -8.50 16.47 13.25
CA ALA A 80 -9.83 15.91 13.50
C ALA A 80 -10.32 16.19 14.95
N VAL A 81 -9.44 15.99 15.93
CA VAL A 81 -9.76 16.27 17.34
C VAL A 81 -10.00 17.78 17.56
N ALA A 82 -9.15 18.64 17.00
CA ALA A 82 -9.29 20.09 17.14
C ALA A 82 -10.62 20.57 16.51
N MET A 83 -10.99 20.06 15.34
CA MET A 83 -12.26 20.39 14.68
C MET A 83 -13.44 19.94 15.52
N LEU A 84 -13.44 18.71 16.03
CA LEU A 84 -14.50 18.19 16.86
C LEU A 84 -14.66 18.97 18.17
N ALA A 85 -13.56 19.27 18.86
CA ALA A 85 -13.56 20.06 20.09
C ALA A 85 -14.15 21.46 19.84
N GLY A 86 -13.72 22.14 18.77
CA GLY A 86 -14.27 23.43 18.37
C GLY A 86 -15.80 23.39 18.13
N GLN A 87 -16.30 22.33 17.46
CA GLN A 87 -17.73 22.16 17.24
C GLN A 87 -18.51 21.94 18.55
N ILE A 88 -17.95 21.18 19.48
CA ILE A 88 -18.56 20.99 20.82
C ILE A 88 -18.65 22.33 21.57
N GLU A 89 -17.67 23.22 21.40
CA GLU A 89 -17.65 24.57 21.99
C GLU A 89 -18.51 25.58 21.22
N GLY A 90 -19.20 25.15 20.16
CA GLY A 90 -20.12 26.00 19.39
C GLY A 90 -19.49 26.70 18.18
N ALA A 91 -18.26 26.37 17.81
CA ALA A 91 -17.68 26.88 16.59
C ALA A 91 -18.40 26.36 15.34
N ALA A 92 -18.54 27.21 14.32
CA ALA A 92 -19.08 26.81 13.04
C ALA A 92 -18.16 25.78 12.38
N VAL A 93 -18.76 24.80 11.67
CA VAL A 93 -18.00 23.86 10.84
C VAL A 93 -17.28 24.66 9.75
N SER A 94 -15.96 24.56 9.70
CA SER A 94 -15.21 25.16 8.61
C SER A 94 -15.57 24.47 7.28
N ALA A 95 -15.84 25.27 6.27
CA ALA A 95 -16.01 24.78 4.90
C ALA A 95 -14.66 24.54 4.18
N GLU A 96 -13.54 24.89 4.84
CA GLU A 96 -12.22 24.66 4.29
C GLU A 96 -11.87 23.18 4.36
N GLU A 97 -11.51 22.61 3.21
CA GLU A 97 -10.97 21.27 3.12
C GLU A 97 -9.51 21.27 3.63
N LEU A 98 -9.21 20.39 4.57
CA LEU A 98 -7.84 20.17 5.02
C LEU A 98 -7.21 19.07 4.16
N PHE A 99 -6.15 19.42 3.44
CA PHE A 99 -5.37 18.47 2.67
C PHE A 99 -4.11 18.06 3.43
N PHE A 100 -3.84 16.76 3.46
CA PHE A 100 -2.65 16.18 4.04
C PHE A 100 -1.91 15.41 2.96
N GLU A 101 -0.65 15.76 2.72
CA GLU A 101 0.15 15.10 1.69
C GLU A 101 0.75 13.80 2.23
N PRO A 102 0.44 12.64 1.62
CA PRO A 102 1.12 11.39 1.90
C PRO A 102 2.49 11.37 1.23
N GLU A 103 3.40 10.52 1.73
CA GLU A 103 4.72 10.30 1.15
C GLU A 103 4.94 8.86 0.72
N ILE A 104 5.73 8.63 -0.34
CA ILE A 104 6.17 7.30 -0.71
C ILE A 104 7.41 6.95 0.10
N VAL A 105 7.33 5.83 0.83
CA VAL A 105 8.45 5.24 1.54
C VAL A 105 9.01 4.10 0.70
N ALA A 106 10.00 4.39 -0.15
CA ALA A 106 10.62 3.39 -1.01
C ALA A 106 11.49 2.43 -0.19
N ARG A 107 11.28 1.13 -0.41
CA ARG A 107 12.01 0.03 0.23
C ARG A 107 12.39 -1.04 -0.82
N GLY A 108 12.41 -2.31 -0.43
CA GLY A 108 12.91 -3.40 -1.25
C GLY A 108 11.89 -4.08 -2.16
N SER A 109 10.60 -3.73 -2.12
CA SER A 109 9.56 -4.42 -2.91
C SER A 109 9.31 -3.82 -4.30
N THR A 110 10.08 -2.81 -4.69
CA THR A 110 9.96 -2.14 -6.00
C THR A 110 11.30 -2.03 -6.70
N ALA A 111 11.28 -2.20 -8.02
CA ALA A 111 12.43 -2.03 -8.89
C ALA A 111 11.98 -1.60 -10.30
N ALA A 112 12.94 -1.36 -11.19
CA ALA A 112 12.63 -1.14 -12.60
C ALA A 112 11.87 -2.35 -13.18
N ALA A 113 10.92 -2.08 -14.08
CA ALA A 113 10.17 -3.14 -14.73
C ALA A 113 11.09 -4.09 -15.51
N PRO A 114 10.84 -5.42 -15.49
CA PRO A 114 11.64 -6.36 -16.25
C PRO A 114 11.53 -6.08 -17.75
N VAL A 115 12.65 -6.20 -18.46
CA VAL A 115 12.73 -5.96 -19.93
C VAL A 115 11.82 -6.94 -20.71
N LYS A 116 11.63 -8.16 -20.18
CA LYS A 116 10.67 -9.15 -20.68
C LYS A 116 9.88 -9.69 -19.50
N PRO A 117 8.56 -9.53 -19.48
CA PRO A 117 7.73 -10.15 -18.47
C PRO A 117 7.90 -11.67 -18.48
N ARG A 118 8.01 -12.27 -17.31
CA ARG A 118 8.07 -13.73 -17.19
C ARG A 118 6.69 -14.30 -17.51
N VAL A 119 6.60 -15.01 -18.64
CA VAL A 119 5.36 -15.70 -19.03
C VAL A 119 5.17 -16.90 -18.10
N LEU A 120 4.07 -16.93 -17.37
CA LEU A 120 3.70 -18.11 -16.59
C LEU A 120 3.12 -19.15 -17.53
N ALA A 121 3.66 -20.33 -17.45
CA ALA A 121 3.13 -21.47 -18.18
C ALA A 121 1.78 -21.93 -17.58
#